data_5627102e5f8d63416bfbeab6c020223d
#
_entry.id   5627102e5f8d63416bfbeab6c020223d
#
_cell.length_a   1.000
_cell.length_b   1.000
_cell.length_c   1.000
_cell.angle_alpha   90.00
_cell.angle_beta   90.00
_cell.angle_gamma   90.00
#
_symmetry.space_group_name_H-M   'P 1'
#
loop_
_entity.id
_entity.type
_entity.pdbx_description
1 polymer ?
#
loop_
_entity_poly.entity_id
_entity_poly.type
_entity_poly.pdbx_seq_one_letter_code
_entity_poly.pdbx_strand_id
1 'polypeptide(L)'
;MLFRSDQSVFTRDISMGGNAYTEAVQKELDLPFESAEQLKKGIPVDGATFEEAQPVLRAVTENVLLEIQKTFDFFKASASSDRIDRIVLSGGAARVDGFREMLQERFNAPVEDFDPFRTVVWDTKKLGAASEDYAATAAVAVGLALRKVGER
;
A
#
# COMPACT_ATOMS: atom_id res chain seq x y z
N MET A 1 6.21 2.07 8.72
CA MET A 1 6.22 1.99 10.21
C MET A 1 6.59 0.59 10.62
N LEU A 2 7.40 0.44 11.66
CA LEU A 2 7.75 -0.85 12.28
C LEU A 2 7.17 -0.87 13.69
N PHE A 3 6.61 -2.03 14.05
CA PHE A 3 6.00 -2.25 15.35
C PHE A 3 6.69 -3.42 16.07
N ARG A 4 6.80 -3.31 17.39
CA ARG A 4 7.15 -4.41 18.27
C ARG A 4 6.02 -4.56 19.28
N SER A 5 5.31 -5.71 19.23
CA SER A 5 4.02 -5.87 19.89
C SER A 5 3.06 -4.76 19.42
N ASP A 6 2.51 -3.96 20.30
CA ASP A 6 1.55 -2.88 19.95
C ASP A 6 2.18 -1.49 19.92
N GLN A 7 3.53 -1.40 20.00
CA GLN A 7 4.23 -0.13 20.01
C GLN A 7 4.94 0.13 18.68
N SER A 8 4.76 1.33 18.13
CA SER A 8 5.55 1.81 17.00
C SER A 8 6.99 2.09 17.48
N VAL A 9 7.95 1.36 16.91
CA VAL A 9 9.37 1.49 17.25
C VAL A 9 10.17 2.27 16.21
N PHE A 10 9.64 2.39 14.99
CA PHE A 10 10.29 3.14 13.94
C PHE A 10 9.28 3.60 12.88
N THR A 11 9.44 4.83 12.42
CA THR A 11 8.63 5.40 11.33
C THR A 11 9.55 6.08 10.33
N ARG A 12 9.30 5.85 9.06
CA ARG A 12 9.97 6.55 7.95
C ARG A 12 8.96 6.86 6.86
N ASP A 13 9.05 8.06 6.32
CA ASP A 13 8.28 8.46 5.15
C ASP A 13 9.08 8.16 3.87
N ILE A 14 8.39 7.62 2.88
CA ILE A 14 8.90 7.37 1.53
C ILE A 14 8.05 8.22 0.60
N SER A 15 8.68 9.15 -0.13
CA SER A 15 7.99 10.09 -1.02
C SER A 15 7.55 9.44 -2.35
N MET A 16 7.08 8.20 -2.29
CA MET A 16 6.58 7.44 -3.44
C MET A 16 5.23 6.81 -3.07
N GLY A 17 4.19 7.18 -3.79
CA GLY A 17 2.83 6.69 -3.60
C GLY A 17 2.18 6.34 -4.93
N GLY A 18 0.85 6.19 -4.92
CA GLY A 18 0.07 5.81 -6.11
C GLY A 18 0.30 6.71 -7.33
N ASN A 19 0.54 8.01 -7.12
CA ASN A 19 0.82 8.95 -8.22
C ASN A 19 2.11 8.62 -8.98
N ALA A 20 3.14 8.12 -8.31
CA ALA A 20 4.39 7.75 -8.98
C ALA A 20 4.17 6.66 -10.05
N TYR A 21 3.24 5.73 -9.80
CA TYR A 21 2.83 4.73 -10.79
C TYR A 21 2.06 5.36 -11.96
N THR A 22 1.11 6.24 -11.65
CA THR A 22 0.29 6.91 -12.68
C THR A 22 1.16 7.76 -13.60
N GLU A 23 2.08 8.56 -13.03
CA GLU A 23 3.02 9.39 -13.76
C GLU A 23 3.98 8.56 -14.63
N ALA A 24 4.44 7.41 -14.13
CA ALA A 24 5.29 6.51 -14.90
C ALA A 24 4.55 5.92 -16.10
N VAL A 25 3.30 5.42 -15.90
CA VAL A 25 2.45 4.91 -16.99
C VAL A 25 2.12 6.01 -17.98
N GLN A 26 1.75 7.20 -17.50
CA GLN A 26 1.48 8.36 -18.34
C GLN A 26 2.66 8.68 -19.27
N LYS A 27 3.86 8.73 -18.72
CA LYS A 27 5.07 9.07 -19.46
C LYS A 27 5.48 7.99 -20.46
N GLU A 28 5.39 6.73 -20.06
CA GLU A 28 5.87 5.61 -20.90
C GLU A 28 4.92 5.29 -22.05
N LEU A 29 3.61 5.43 -21.81
CA LEU A 29 2.57 5.10 -22.80
C LEU A 29 1.96 6.34 -23.47
N ASP A 30 2.47 7.53 -23.17
CA ASP A 30 1.99 8.82 -23.70
C ASP A 30 0.47 9.01 -23.51
N LEU A 31 -0.04 8.69 -22.31
CA LEU A 31 -1.45 8.74 -21.97
C LEU A 31 -1.79 9.99 -21.15
N PRO A 32 -3.04 10.48 -21.22
CA PRO A 32 -3.57 11.42 -20.23
C PRO A 32 -3.53 10.82 -18.82
N PHE A 33 -3.42 11.68 -17.80
CA PHE A 33 -3.33 11.23 -16.39
C PHE A 33 -4.51 10.32 -15.99
N GLU A 34 -5.74 10.68 -16.37
CA GLU A 34 -6.95 9.93 -16.06
C GLU A 34 -6.92 8.53 -16.68
N SER A 35 -6.46 8.41 -17.93
CA SER A 35 -6.32 7.11 -18.61
C SER A 35 -5.22 6.27 -17.96
N ALA A 36 -4.08 6.86 -17.64
CA ALA A 36 -3.00 6.18 -16.93
C ALA A 36 -3.45 5.70 -15.53
N GLU A 37 -4.24 6.50 -14.80
CA GLU A 37 -4.81 6.13 -13.51
C GLU A 37 -5.81 4.97 -13.61
N GLN A 38 -6.64 4.94 -14.65
CA GLN A 38 -7.56 3.84 -14.93
C GLN A 38 -6.78 2.56 -15.29
N LEU A 39 -5.81 2.68 -16.20
CA LEU A 39 -5.00 1.56 -16.65
C LEU A 39 -4.19 0.94 -15.50
N LYS A 40 -3.63 1.76 -14.62
CA LYS A 40 -2.97 1.31 -13.38
C LYS A 40 -3.89 0.44 -12.51
N LYS A 41 -5.19 0.70 -12.51
CA LYS A 41 -6.23 -0.07 -11.78
C LYS A 41 -6.73 -1.30 -12.54
N GLY A 42 -6.18 -1.58 -13.71
CA GLY A 42 -6.64 -2.66 -14.58
C GLY A 42 -7.93 -2.35 -15.33
N ILE A 43 -8.36 -1.08 -15.37
CA ILE A 43 -9.54 -0.64 -16.12
C ILE A 43 -9.11 -0.38 -17.57
N PRO A 44 -9.77 -1.00 -18.56
CA PRO A 44 -9.44 -0.79 -19.97
C PRO A 44 -9.58 0.68 -20.38
N VAL A 45 -8.65 1.15 -21.22
CA VAL A 45 -8.63 2.48 -21.80
C VAL A 45 -8.35 2.41 -23.30
N ASP A 46 -8.70 3.46 -24.03
CA ASP A 46 -8.33 3.58 -25.43
C ASP A 46 -6.82 3.89 -25.54
N GLY A 47 -6.16 3.28 -26.51
CA GLY A 47 -4.78 3.59 -26.90
C GLY A 47 -3.69 2.81 -26.16
N ALA A 48 -4.01 2.04 -25.12
CA ALA A 48 -3.04 1.19 -24.44
C ALA A 48 -3.70 -0.01 -23.72
N THR A 49 -2.92 -1.06 -23.50
CA THR A 49 -3.33 -2.28 -22.81
C THR A 49 -2.72 -2.37 -21.42
N PHE A 50 -3.33 -3.16 -20.54
CA PHE A 50 -2.79 -3.40 -19.21
C PHE A 50 -1.45 -4.14 -19.25
N GLU A 51 -1.26 -5.03 -20.23
CA GLU A 51 -0.03 -5.78 -20.47
C GLU A 51 1.15 -4.83 -20.78
N GLU A 52 0.90 -3.73 -21.48
CA GLU A 52 1.90 -2.69 -21.75
C GLU A 52 2.24 -1.88 -20.49
N ALA A 53 1.29 -1.69 -19.61
CA ALA A 53 1.50 -0.99 -18.34
C ALA A 53 2.22 -1.84 -17.28
N GLN A 54 2.03 -3.16 -17.27
CA GLN A 54 2.59 -4.05 -16.25
C GLN A 54 4.11 -3.88 -16.03
N PRO A 55 4.98 -3.88 -17.05
CA PRO A 55 6.42 -3.69 -16.83
C PRO A 55 6.74 -2.34 -16.21
N VAL A 56 5.98 -1.30 -16.53
CA VAL A 56 6.13 0.04 -15.94
C VAL A 56 5.74 0.02 -14.45
N LEU A 57 4.59 -0.57 -14.13
CA LEU A 57 4.13 -0.73 -12.74
C LEU A 57 5.15 -1.52 -11.91
N ARG A 58 5.69 -2.60 -12.48
CA ARG A 58 6.71 -3.42 -11.84
C ARG A 58 8.00 -2.64 -11.57
N ALA A 59 8.47 -1.84 -12.51
CA ALA A 59 9.67 -1.02 -12.34
C ALA A 59 9.50 0.01 -11.21
N VAL A 60 8.33 0.64 -11.09
CA VAL A 60 8.04 1.55 -9.97
C VAL A 60 7.97 0.78 -8.65
N THR A 61 7.36 -0.41 -8.64
CA THR A 61 7.32 -1.28 -7.46
C THR A 61 8.73 -1.63 -6.98
N GLU A 62 9.65 -2.01 -7.88
CA GLU A 62 11.05 -2.28 -7.53
C GLU A 62 11.70 -1.09 -6.81
N ASN A 63 11.48 0.13 -7.29
CA ASN A 63 12.00 1.34 -6.64
C ASN A 63 11.43 1.54 -5.23
N VAL A 64 10.11 1.31 -5.05
CA VAL A 64 9.47 1.36 -3.72
C VAL A 64 10.08 0.31 -2.79
N LEU A 65 10.27 -0.92 -3.28
CA LEU A 65 10.85 -2.02 -2.49
C LEU A 65 12.29 -1.73 -2.09
N LEU A 66 13.08 -1.07 -2.94
CA LEU A 66 14.43 -0.62 -2.59
C LEU A 66 14.42 0.39 -1.44
N GLU A 67 13.48 1.33 -1.42
CA GLU A 67 13.35 2.27 -0.32
C GLU A 67 12.88 1.60 0.99
N ILE A 68 11.99 0.62 0.89
CA ILE A 68 11.58 -0.22 2.02
C ILE A 68 12.78 -1.03 2.54
N GLN A 69 13.58 -1.62 1.65
CA GLN A 69 14.77 -2.37 2.03
C GLN A 69 15.77 -1.49 2.80
N LYS A 70 16.06 -0.29 2.32
CA LYS A 70 16.93 0.68 3.05
C LYS A 70 16.39 0.98 4.44
N THR A 71 15.07 1.05 4.59
CA THR A 71 14.41 1.26 5.89
C THR A 71 14.66 0.09 6.84
N PHE A 72 14.52 -1.14 6.35
CA PHE A 72 14.79 -2.34 7.14
C PHE A 72 16.26 -2.48 7.50
N ASP A 73 17.17 -2.21 6.56
CA ASP A 73 18.60 -2.29 6.82
C ASP A 73 19.03 -1.28 7.89
N PHE A 74 18.49 -0.06 7.83
CA PHE A 74 18.73 0.94 8.87
C PHE A 74 18.18 0.48 10.24
N PHE A 75 16.96 -0.05 10.27
CA PHE A 75 16.36 -0.56 11.50
C PHE A 75 17.18 -1.73 12.09
N LYS A 76 17.58 -2.69 11.25
CA LYS A 76 18.41 -3.84 11.67
C LYS A 76 19.74 -3.40 12.28
N ALA A 77 20.36 -2.39 11.73
CA ALA A 77 21.63 -1.85 12.25
C ALA A 77 21.50 -1.22 13.65
N SER A 78 20.29 -0.76 14.00
CA SER A 78 20.00 -0.08 15.28
C SER A 78 19.21 -0.93 16.29
N ALA A 79 18.65 -2.04 15.87
CA ALA A 79 17.78 -2.89 16.69
C ALA A 79 18.47 -4.21 17.09
N SER A 80 18.06 -4.75 18.22
CA SER A 80 18.51 -6.06 18.72
C SER A 80 17.87 -7.27 18.00
N SER A 81 16.99 -7.07 17.03
CA SER A 81 16.34 -8.12 16.25
C SER A 81 16.27 -7.71 14.78
N ASP A 82 16.63 -8.62 13.91
CA ASP A 82 16.64 -8.47 12.46
C ASP A 82 15.47 -9.17 11.75
N ARG A 83 14.60 -9.83 12.52
CA ARG A 83 13.48 -10.60 11.98
C ARG A 83 12.23 -9.75 11.85
N ILE A 84 11.55 -9.90 10.70
CA ILE A 84 10.21 -9.38 10.45
C ILE A 84 9.26 -10.57 10.42
N ASP A 85 8.31 -10.60 11.33
CA ASP A 85 7.38 -11.72 11.46
C ASP A 85 6.23 -11.64 10.46
N ARG A 86 5.79 -10.42 10.11
CA ARG A 86 4.76 -10.16 9.10
C ARG A 86 4.83 -8.73 8.61
N ILE A 87 4.27 -8.49 7.43
CA ILE A 87 4.08 -7.17 6.82
C ILE A 87 2.59 -6.93 6.68
N VAL A 88 2.13 -5.78 7.13
CA VAL A 88 0.72 -5.38 7.02
C VAL A 88 0.61 -4.23 6.06
N LEU A 89 -0.18 -4.41 4.99
CA LEU A 89 -0.41 -3.40 3.96
C LEU A 89 -1.68 -2.60 4.23
N SER A 90 -1.60 -1.30 4.02
CA SER A 90 -2.73 -0.39 4.07
C SER A 90 -2.55 0.73 3.04
N GLY A 91 -3.65 1.27 2.55
CA GLY A 91 -3.65 2.33 1.55
C GLY A 91 -3.84 1.84 0.11
N GLY A 92 -4.22 2.77 -0.78
CA GLY A 92 -4.58 2.45 -2.17
C GLY A 92 -3.42 1.91 -3.01
N ALA A 93 -2.18 2.36 -2.77
CA ALA A 93 -1.00 1.91 -3.49
C ALA A 93 -0.68 0.41 -3.24
N ALA A 94 -1.12 -0.15 -2.13
CA ALA A 94 -0.97 -1.58 -1.82
C ALA A 94 -1.77 -2.49 -2.80
N ARG A 95 -2.71 -1.92 -3.56
CA ARG A 95 -3.56 -2.63 -4.53
C ARG A 95 -2.98 -2.63 -5.95
N VAL A 96 -1.80 -2.03 -6.16
CA VAL A 96 -1.12 -2.10 -7.46
C VAL A 96 -0.76 -3.55 -7.76
N ASP A 97 -1.02 -3.97 -8.99
CA ASP A 97 -0.78 -5.34 -9.45
C ASP A 97 0.66 -5.80 -9.19
N GLY A 98 0.83 -7.00 -8.65
CA GLY A 98 2.12 -7.59 -8.33
C GLY A 98 2.85 -7.00 -7.11
N PHE A 99 2.34 -5.92 -6.50
CA PHE A 99 3.02 -5.27 -5.36
C PHE A 99 3.18 -6.19 -4.14
N ARG A 100 2.12 -6.89 -3.78
CA ARG A 100 2.10 -7.82 -2.64
C ARG A 100 3.07 -8.97 -2.83
N GLU A 101 3.02 -9.61 -3.99
CA GLU A 101 3.83 -10.76 -4.35
C GLU A 101 5.32 -10.40 -4.33
N MET A 102 5.68 -9.31 -4.97
CA MET A 102 7.05 -8.80 -5.00
C MET A 102 7.56 -8.43 -3.59
N LEU A 103 6.71 -7.86 -2.74
CA LEU A 103 7.04 -7.54 -1.36
C LEU A 103 7.28 -8.81 -0.54
N GLN A 104 6.39 -9.80 -0.67
CA GLN A 104 6.50 -11.09 0.02
C GLN A 104 7.77 -11.84 -0.39
N GLU A 105 8.07 -11.85 -1.69
CA GLU A 105 9.30 -12.48 -2.23
C GLU A 105 10.55 -11.77 -1.72
N ARG A 106 10.59 -10.42 -1.79
CA ARG A 106 11.74 -9.62 -1.38
C ARG A 106 12.11 -9.78 0.09
N PHE A 107 11.13 -9.81 0.97
CA PHE A 107 11.35 -9.80 2.43
C PHE A 107 11.18 -11.16 3.08
N ASN A 108 10.76 -12.18 2.33
CA ASN A 108 10.49 -13.54 2.82
C ASN A 108 9.65 -13.54 4.12
N ALA A 109 8.62 -12.70 4.14
CA ALA A 109 7.71 -12.52 5.26
C ALA A 109 6.25 -12.56 4.77
N PRO A 110 5.32 -13.14 5.53
CA PRO A 110 3.90 -13.11 5.16
C PRO A 110 3.39 -11.68 5.07
N VAL A 111 2.62 -11.40 4.02
CA VAL A 111 2.02 -10.10 3.75
C VAL A 111 0.50 -10.19 3.90
N GLU A 112 -0.06 -9.36 4.75
CA GLU A 112 -1.48 -9.30 5.07
C GLU A 112 -2.05 -7.92 4.73
N ASP A 113 -3.31 -7.85 4.30
CA ASP A 113 -4.02 -6.57 4.18
C ASP A 113 -4.57 -6.15 5.54
N PHE A 114 -4.44 -4.88 5.83
CA PHE A 114 -5.06 -4.30 7.00
C PHE A 114 -6.54 -4.10 6.76
N ASP A 115 -7.37 -4.83 7.51
CA ASP A 115 -8.82 -4.62 7.54
C ASP A 115 -9.21 -3.80 8.79
N PRO A 116 -9.48 -2.49 8.63
CA PRO A 116 -9.86 -1.61 9.74
C PRO A 116 -11.25 -1.93 10.30
N PHE A 117 -12.07 -2.69 9.58
CA PHE A 117 -13.44 -3.02 9.98
C PHE A 117 -13.54 -4.33 10.77
N ARG A 118 -12.46 -5.12 10.86
CA ARG A 118 -12.47 -6.44 11.53
C ARG A 118 -12.97 -6.42 12.96
N THR A 119 -12.74 -5.34 13.69
CA THR A 119 -13.11 -5.18 15.10
C THR A 119 -14.15 -4.10 15.35
N VAL A 120 -14.69 -3.51 14.29
CA VAL A 120 -15.67 -2.42 14.39
C VAL A 120 -17.04 -2.94 13.99
N VAL A 121 -18.03 -2.69 14.83
CA VAL A 121 -19.44 -2.92 14.48
C VAL A 121 -19.93 -1.73 13.65
N TRP A 122 -20.36 -1.99 12.43
CA TRP A 122 -20.81 -0.96 11.50
C TRP A 122 -22.14 -1.33 10.85
N ASP A 123 -22.92 -0.30 10.47
CA ASP A 123 -24.23 -0.48 9.88
C ASP A 123 -24.13 -0.74 8.38
N THR A 124 -24.22 -2.02 8.00
CA THR A 124 -24.17 -2.46 6.60
C THR A 124 -25.26 -1.85 5.72
N LYS A 125 -26.39 -1.43 6.32
CA LYS A 125 -27.48 -0.78 5.57
C LYS A 125 -27.13 0.63 5.14
N LYS A 126 -26.26 1.33 5.90
CA LYS A 126 -25.79 2.68 5.58
C LYS A 126 -24.60 2.72 4.67
N LEU A 127 -23.69 1.77 4.80
CA LEU A 127 -22.43 1.74 4.04
C LEU A 127 -22.46 0.79 2.83
N GLY A 128 -23.45 -0.10 2.76
CA GLY A 128 -23.60 -1.06 1.66
C GLY A 128 -22.44 -2.07 1.57
N ALA A 129 -22.34 -2.74 0.42
CA ALA A 129 -21.25 -3.69 0.12
C ALA A 129 -19.89 -3.01 -0.14
N ALA A 130 -19.86 -1.68 -0.16
CA ALA A 130 -18.66 -0.89 -0.46
C ALA A 130 -17.54 -0.97 0.59
N SER A 131 -17.76 -1.66 1.71
CA SER A 131 -16.75 -1.79 2.78
C SER A 131 -15.47 -2.49 2.32
N GLU A 132 -15.57 -3.50 1.49
CA GLU A 132 -14.40 -4.23 0.97
C GLU A 132 -13.57 -3.34 0.03
N ASP A 133 -14.23 -2.50 -0.77
CA ASP A 133 -13.56 -1.57 -1.67
C ASP A 133 -12.83 -0.45 -0.94
N TYR A 134 -13.34 -0.03 0.22
CA TYR A 134 -12.74 1.05 1.01
C TYR A 134 -11.83 0.58 2.14
N ALA A 135 -11.81 -0.71 2.50
CA ALA A 135 -11.04 -1.22 3.63
C ALA A 135 -9.57 -0.76 3.59
N ALA A 136 -8.92 -0.90 2.44
CA ALA A 136 -7.52 -0.52 2.29
C ALA A 136 -7.24 0.97 2.58
N THR A 137 -8.20 1.86 2.27
CA THR A 137 -8.05 3.33 2.39
C THR A 137 -8.69 3.90 3.65
N ALA A 138 -9.55 3.14 4.33
CA ALA A 138 -10.31 3.60 5.49
C ALA A 138 -9.53 3.57 6.83
N ALA A 139 -8.34 3.00 6.86
CA ALA A 139 -7.56 2.79 8.09
C ALA A 139 -7.42 4.04 8.96
N VAL A 140 -7.07 5.18 8.35
CA VAL A 140 -6.90 6.45 9.07
C VAL A 140 -8.24 6.96 9.59
N ALA A 141 -9.29 6.92 8.78
CA ALA A 141 -10.62 7.40 9.17
C ALA A 141 -11.21 6.57 10.32
N VAL A 142 -11.10 5.25 10.25
CA VAL A 142 -11.54 4.35 11.32
C VAL A 142 -10.70 4.57 12.59
N GLY A 143 -9.39 4.68 12.46
CA GLY A 143 -8.50 4.95 13.59
C GLY A 143 -8.83 6.28 14.29
N LEU A 144 -9.14 7.33 13.53
CA LEU A 144 -9.56 8.61 14.07
C LEU A 144 -10.93 8.52 14.77
N ALA A 145 -11.88 7.77 14.20
CA ALA A 145 -13.20 7.57 14.77
C ALA A 145 -13.18 6.78 16.10
N LEU A 146 -12.19 5.92 16.29
CA LEU A 146 -12.01 5.13 17.52
C LEU A 146 -11.32 5.90 18.65
N ARG A 147 -10.73 7.07 18.37
CA ARG A 147 -10.02 7.86 19.39
C ARG A 147 -10.99 8.41 20.44
N LYS A 148 -10.59 8.29 21.68
CA LYS A 148 -11.31 8.88 22.81
C LYS A 148 -10.75 10.26 23.14
N VAL A 149 -11.61 11.13 23.66
CA VAL A 149 -11.18 12.47 24.13
C VAL A 149 -10.15 12.31 25.25
N GLY A 150 -8.97 12.89 25.04
CA GLY A 150 -7.85 12.80 26.02
C GLY A 150 -6.80 11.72 25.73
N GLU A 151 -6.97 10.87 24.73
CA GLU A 151 -5.89 10.00 24.23
C GLU A 151 -4.91 10.82 23.38
N ARG A 152 -3.62 10.76 23.73
CA ARG A 152 -2.51 11.38 23.00
C ARG A 152 -1.77 10.35 22.16
#